data_0f4fc72d9763f6bd1034988be2992006
#
_entry.id   0f4fc72d9763f6bd1034988be2992006
#
_cell.length_a   1.000
_cell.length_b   1.000
_cell.length_c   1.000
_cell.angle_alpha   90.00
_cell.angle_beta   90.00
_cell.angle_gamma   90.00
#
_symmetry.space_group_name_H-M   'P 1'
#
loop_
_entity.id
_entity.type
_entity.pdbx_description
1 polymer ?
#
loop_
_entity_poly.entity_id
_entity_poly.type
_entity_poly.pdbx_seq_one_letter_code
_entity_poly.pdbx_strand_id
1 'polypeptide(L)'
;MSAPSHAVGTLGASGISTSRLGYGCMSLSGNLYAGAPPEEDSIALLRRAYELGVRLFNTSDLYGPYTNEELLARALPADRYPDVVVATKWGAMFVPGRGIVQDNSRENCRRCCEGALQRLQRPSLDIFTYRGPPDPTSGVSIAETMEECKLLLAEGKIRGVGLSEVSAEQIREAAAVVPISVVEQEWSLFTRDAEEEIIPTCRELGISILAYSPLGRGILTGALRSVDQLQEADFRRKANPRFDNLDKNLVLVDRLAALAQRKGCTTAQLALAWVLSRGPDVFPIPGTRSIRNLEENLGSAAVSLSQEELRELEAAVPPDQVVGDRYPHMSITFHGAKKAAAAASAGAAPAAKH
;
A
#
# COMPACT_ATOMS: atom_id res chain seq x y z
N MET A 1 -7.55 -14.15 -27.15
CA MET A 1 -7.41 -12.69 -26.99
C MET A 1 -6.09 -12.47 -26.30
N SER A 2 -5.15 -11.72 -26.90
CA SER A 2 -3.90 -11.35 -26.22
C SER A 2 -4.25 -10.55 -24.98
N ALA A 3 -3.63 -10.89 -23.83
CA ALA A 3 -3.75 -10.10 -22.60
C ALA A 3 -3.42 -8.63 -22.92
N PRO A 4 -4.19 -7.65 -22.41
CA PRO A 4 -3.84 -6.26 -22.57
C PRO A 4 -2.42 -6.06 -22.04
N SER A 5 -1.53 -5.48 -22.85
CA SER A 5 -0.17 -5.17 -22.43
C SER A 5 -0.27 -4.11 -21.33
N HIS A 6 -0.17 -4.55 -20.07
CA HIS A 6 -0.14 -3.61 -18.97
C HIS A 6 1.10 -2.71 -19.13
N ALA A 7 0.89 -1.40 -19.04
CA ALA A 7 2.01 -0.46 -19.07
C ALA A 7 3.06 -0.88 -18.04
N VAL A 8 4.31 -0.91 -18.45
CA VAL A 8 5.47 -1.19 -17.60
C VAL A 8 6.00 0.13 -17.05
N GLY A 9 6.45 0.12 -15.81
CA GLY A 9 7.11 1.25 -15.18
C GLY A 9 8.34 0.80 -14.40
N THR A 10 9.19 1.74 -14.05
CA THR A 10 10.41 1.49 -13.27
C THR A 10 10.24 2.01 -11.86
N LEU A 11 10.61 1.20 -10.86
CA LEU A 11 10.51 1.55 -9.45
C LEU A 11 11.71 2.41 -9.01
N GLY A 12 11.57 3.72 -9.14
CA GLY A 12 12.54 4.72 -8.66
C GLY A 12 14.00 4.35 -8.92
N ALA A 13 14.83 4.53 -7.91
CA ALA A 13 16.28 4.31 -7.99
C ALA A 13 16.69 2.83 -8.13
N SER A 14 15.79 1.86 -7.90
CA SER A 14 16.13 0.44 -8.01
C SER A 14 16.37 -0.02 -9.46
N GLY A 15 15.84 0.71 -10.44
CA GLY A 15 15.88 0.29 -11.85
C GLY A 15 15.00 -0.93 -12.17
N ILE A 16 14.25 -1.45 -11.21
CA ILE A 16 13.40 -2.63 -11.40
C ILE A 16 12.19 -2.25 -12.24
N SER A 17 12.04 -2.90 -13.40
CA SER A 17 10.85 -2.75 -14.25
C SER A 17 9.76 -3.73 -13.82
N THR A 18 8.51 -3.25 -13.77
CA THR A 18 7.37 -4.07 -13.37
C THR A 18 6.06 -3.53 -13.96
N SER A 19 4.96 -4.28 -13.84
CA SER A 19 3.63 -3.81 -14.23
C SER A 19 3.21 -2.60 -13.41
N ARG A 20 2.66 -1.57 -14.05
CA ARG A 20 2.20 -0.36 -13.34
C ARG A 20 1.02 -0.62 -12.41
N LEU A 21 0.17 -1.58 -12.73
CA LEU A 21 -0.85 -2.07 -11.81
C LEU A 21 -0.33 -3.32 -11.12
N GLY A 22 -0.17 -3.23 -9.80
CA GLY A 22 0.28 -4.34 -8.96
C GLY A 22 -0.90 -5.06 -8.29
N TYR A 23 -0.56 -6.00 -7.41
CA TYR A 23 -1.52 -6.76 -6.63
C TYR A 23 -1.17 -6.70 -5.13
N GLY A 24 -2.11 -6.21 -4.31
CA GLY A 24 -2.01 -6.21 -2.84
C GLY A 24 -2.45 -7.52 -2.23
N CYS A 25 -1.54 -8.27 -1.59
CA CYS A 25 -1.79 -9.62 -1.07
C CYS A 25 -2.45 -9.65 0.31
N MET A 26 -2.63 -8.52 1.01
CA MET A 26 -3.06 -8.47 2.42
C MET A 26 -4.32 -9.27 2.72
N SER A 27 -5.29 -9.32 1.81
CA SER A 27 -6.57 -10.00 2.02
C SER A 27 -6.53 -11.52 1.85
N LEU A 28 -5.38 -12.09 1.46
CA LEU A 28 -5.21 -13.52 1.18
C LEU A 28 -4.76 -14.33 2.38
N SER A 29 -4.46 -13.68 3.52
CA SER A 29 -4.06 -14.36 4.76
C SER A 29 -4.56 -13.61 5.99
N GLY A 30 -4.57 -14.30 7.14
CA GLY A 30 -5.00 -13.72 8.41
C GLY A 30 -6.48 -13.41 8.49
N ASN A 31 -6.88 -12.66 9.54
CA ASN A 31 -8.29 -12.47 9.91
C ASN A 31 -8.82 -11.05 9.71
N LEU A 32 -8.05 -10.14 9.09
CA LEU A 32 -8.45 -8.74 8.94
C LEU A 32 -9.79 -8.58 8.20
N TYR A 33 -9.99 -9.32 7.13
CA TYR A 33 -11.21 -9.30 6.32
C TYR A 33 -12.16 -10.47 6.63
N ALA A 34 -12.32 -10.80 7.93
CA ALA A 34 -13.15 -11.91 8.40
C ALA A 34 -12.69 -13.29 7.88
N GLY A 35 -11.39 -13.53 7.92
CA GLY A 35 -10.74 -14.77 7.50
C GLY A 35 -10.13 -14.71 6.11
N ALA A 36 -9.15 -15.58 5.90
CA ALA A 36 -8.52 -15.77 4.60
C ALA A 36 -9.40 -16.70 3.72
N PRO A 37 -9.33 -16.57 2.38
CA PRO A 37 -9.85 -17.59 1.48
C PRO A 37 -9.11 -18.92 1.69
N PRO A 38 -9.67 -20.07 1.21
CA PRO A 38 -8.91 -21.29 1.10
C PRO A 38 -7.58 -21.07 0.37
N GLU A 39 -6.53 -21.76 0.80
CA GLU A 39 -5.19 -21.54 0.26
C GLU A 39 -5.13 -21.81 -1.25
N GLU A 40 -5.82 -22.84 -1.72
CA GLU A 40 -5.89 -23.21 -3.13
C GLU A 40 -6.50 -22.08 -3.99
N ASP A 41 -7.55 -21.43 -3.49
CA ASP A 41 -8.19 -20.30 -4.17
C ASP A 41 -7.24 -19.08 -4.23
N SER A 42 -6.51 -18.85 -3.15
CA SER A 42 -5.50 -17.78 -3.07
C SER A 42 -4.35 -18.02 -4.04
N ILE A 43 -3.86 -19.25 -4.15
CA ILE A 43 -2.83 -19.67 -5.11
C ILE A 43 -3.34 -19.50 -6.55
N ALA A 44 -4.55 -19.96 -6.83
CA ALA A 44 -5.16 -19.83 -8.16
C ALA A 44 -5.31 -18.37 -8.56
N LEU A 45 -5.72 -17.50 -7.62
CA LEU A 45 -5.89 -16.07 -7.85
C LEU A 45 -4.55 -15.37 -8.13
N LEU A 46 -3.48 -15.69 -7.38
CA LEU A 46 -2.14 -15.14 -7.58
C LEU A 46 -1.56 -15.56 -8.94
N ARG A 47 -1.73 -16.84 -9.32
CA ARG A 47 -1.31 -17.33 -10.64
C ARG A 47 -2.12 -16.67 -11.77
N ARG A 48 -3.42 -16.50 -11.57
CA ARG A 48 -4.27 -15.78 -12.53
C ARG A 48 -3.83 -14.32 -12.69
N ALA A 49 -3.45 -13.64 -11.61
CA ALA A 49 -2.90 -12.29 -11.69
C ALA A 49 -1.63 -12.25 -12.55
N TYR A 50 -0.72 -13.20 -12.33
CA TYR A 50 0.49 -13.33 -13.15
C TYR A 50 0.18 -13.59 -14.64
N GLU A 51 -0.73 -14.53 -14.94
CA GLU A 51 -1.18 -14.82 -16.31
C GLU A 51 -1.76 -13.60 -17.02
N LEU A 52 -2.45 -12.74 -16.26
CA LEU A 52 -3.02 -11.49 -16.76
C LEU A 52 -1.99 -10.34 -16.84
N GLY A 53 -0.72 -10.59 -16.57
CA GLY A 53 0.37 -9.63 -16.76
C GLY A 53 0.79 -8.85 -15.52
N VAL A 54 0.22 -9.12 -14.34
CA VAL A 54 0.72 -8.54 -13.09
C VAL A 54 2.11 -9.10 -12.78
N ARG A 55 3.03 -8.20 -12.44
CA ARG A 55 4.40 -8.55 -12.03
C ARG A 55 4.76 -8.02 -10.66
N LEU A 56 4.06 -7.02 -10.17
CA LEU A 56 4.27 -6.42 -8.85
C LEU A 56 3.30 -7.02 -7.83
N PHE A 57 3.83 -7.73 -6.83
CA PHE A 57 3.08 -8.31 -5.72
C PHE A 57 3.53 -7.69 -4.40
N ASN A 58 2.58 -7.11 -3.67
CA ASN A 58 2.85 -6.42 -2.41
C ASN A 58 2.38 -7.27 -1.23
N THR A 59 3.29 -7.56 -0.31
CA THR A 59 3.07 -8.35 0.90
C THR A 59 3.67 -7.68 2.14
N SER A 60 3.74 -8.36 3.28
CA SER A 60 4.38 -7.94 4.52
C SER A 60 4.55 -9.12 5.46
N ASP A 61 5.56 -9.05 6.31
CA ASP A 61 5.76 -9.96 7.45
C ASP A 61 4.60 -9.93 8.46
N LEU A 62 3.91 -8.80 8.57
CA LEU A 62 2.74 -8.63 9.43
C LEU A 62 1.48 -9.36 8.90
N TYR A 63 1.44 -9.69 7.61
CA TYR A 63 0.25 -10.30 7.02
C TYR A 63 0.17 -11.77 7.35
N GLY A 64 -0.83 -12.14 8.15
CA GLY A 64 -1.14 -13.48 8.55
C GLY A 64 -0.48 -14.13 9.77
N PRO A 65 0.31 -13.50 10.67
CA PRO A 65 1.65 -13.00 10.42
C PRO A 65 2.55 -14.04 9.72
N TYR A 66 3.42 -13.58 8.85
CA TYR A 66 4.37 -14.35 8.02
C TYR A 66 3.74 -15.23 6.94
N THR A 67 2.56 -15.79 7.15
CA THR A 67 1.92 -16.77 6.25
C THR A 67 1.61 -16.23 4.87
N ASN A 68 1.52 -14.90 4.70
CA ASN A 68 1.30 -14.26 3.40
C ASN A 68 2.53 -14.35 2.49
N GLU A 69 3.73 -14.17 3.03
CA GLU A 69 4.98 -14.35 2.30
C GLU A 69 5.19 -15.81 1.88
N GLU A 70 4.87 -16.77 2.78
CA GLU A 70 4.92 -18.19 2.47
C GLU A 70 3.90 -18.60 1.40
N LEU A 71 2.69 -18.06 1.46
CA LEU A 71 1.66 -18.25 0.43
C LEU A 71 2.16 -17.77 -0.94
N LEU A 72 2.77 -16.59 -0.98
CA LEU A 72 3.30 -16.03 -2.23
C LEU A 72 4.43 -16.90 -2.80
N ALA A 73 5.33 -17.43 -1.95
CA ALA A 73 6.37 -18.36 -2.37
C ALA A 73 5.81 -19.65 -2.98
N ARG A 74 4.73 -20.22 -2.38
CA ARG A 74 4.08 -21.42 -2.93
C ARG A 74 3.30 -21.13 -4.22
N ALA A 75 2.68 -19.97 -4.32
CA ALA A 75 1.93 -19.59 -5.51
C ALA A 75 2.83 -19.29 -6.70
N LEU A 76 3.90 -18.52 -6.48
CA LEU A 76 4.78 -17.95 -7.50
C LEU A 76 6.27 -18.19 -7.13
N PRO A 77 6.72 -19.47 -7.10
CA PRO A 77 8.10 -19.80 -6.77
C PRO A 77 9.08 -19.17 -7.77
N ALA A 78 10.22 -18.66 -7.26
CA ALA A 78 11.14 -17.82 -8.02
C ALA A 78 11.77 -18.51 -9.23
N ASP A 79 11.95 -19.81 -9.17
CA ASP A 79 12.49 -20.64 -10.27
C ASP A 79 11.56 -20.75 -11.48
N ARG A 80 10.24 -20.63 -11.24
CA ARG A 80 9.20 -20.67 -12.29
C ARG A 80 8.70 -19.31 -12.71
N TYR A 81 8.82 -18.32 -11.82
CA TYR A 81 8.31 -16.97 -12.02
C TYR A 81 9.41 -15.93 -11.73
N PRO A 82 10.51 -15.94 -12.53
CA PRO A 82 11.70 -15.12 -12.25
C PRO A 82 11.48 -13.62 -12.47
N ASP A 83 10.44 -13.23 -13.22
CA ASP A 83 10.07 -11.84 -13.51
C ASP A 83 9.04 -11.24 -12.52
N VAL A 84 8.66 -12.01 -11.49
CA VAL A 84 7.83 -11.52 -10.40
C VAL A 84 8.64 -10.62 -9.48
N VAL A 85 8.14 -9.41 -9.28
CA VAL A 85 8.68 -8.40 -8.36
C VAL A 85 7.89 -8.43 -7.06
N VAL A 86 8.55 -8.67 -5.95
CA VAL A 86 7.95 -8.71 -4.62
C VAL A 86 8.37 -7.48 -3.81
N ALA A 87 7.37 -6.71 -3.38
CA ALA A 87 7.54 -5.65 -2.39
C ALA A 87 7.02 -6.18 -1.05
N THR A 88 7.92 -6.45 -0.09
CA THR A 88 7.54 -6.86 1.27
C THR A 88 7.87 -5.78 2.28
N LYS A 89 7.19 -5.80 3.43
CA LYS A 89 7.31 -4.79 4.50
C LYS A 89 7.75 -5.42 5.81
N TRP A 90 8.39 -4.60 6.64
CA TRP A 90 8.88 -4.95 7.97
C TRP A 90 8.79 -3.73 8.92
N GLY A 91 9.11 -3.92 10.20
CA GLY A 91 9.20 -2.85 11.20
C GLY A 91 8.02 -2.79 12.15
N ALA A 92 6.88 -3.37 11.81
CA ALA A 92 5.73 -3.49 12.69
C ALA A 92 5.48 -4.96 13.06
N MET A 93 5.20 -5.22 14.32
CA MET A 93 4.85 -6.56 14.78
C MET A 93 3.64 -6.53 15.70
N PHE A 94 2.86 -7.60 15.69
CA PHE A 94 1.76 -7.76 16.63
C PHE A 94 2.28 -8.41 17.91
N VAL A 95 2.11 -7.71 19.04
CA VAL A 95 2.48 -8.21 20.37
C VAL A 95 1.20 -8.42 21.18
N PRO A 96 0.92 -9.64 21.67
CA PRO A 96 -0.24 -9.89 22.53
C PRO A 96 -0.30 -8.94 23.71
N GLY A 97 -1.47 -8.33 23.95
CA GLY A 97 -1.67 -7.34 25.03
C GLY A 97 -1.14 -5.93 24.76
N ARG A 98 -0.34 -5.72 23.71
CA ARG A 98 0.19 -4.40 23.33
C ARG A 98 -0.26 -3.92 21.96
N GLY A 99 -0.88 -4.80 21.15
CA GLY A 99 -1.27 -4.48 19.78
C GLY A 99 -0.08 -4.45 18.81
N ILE A 100 -0.15 -3.56 17.81
CA ILE A 100 0.94 -3.36 16.85
C ILE A 100 1.99 -2.44 17.49
N VAL A 101 3.23 -2.93 17.58
CA VAL A 101 4.40 -2.18 18.03
C VAL A 101 5.37 -2.01 16.87
N GLN A 102 6.11 -0.90 16.89
CA GLN A 102 7.15 -0.61 15.90
C GLN A 102 8.53 -0.95 16.49
N ASP A 103 9.38 -1.55 15.66
CA ASP A 103 10.78 -1.78 15.97
C ASP A 103 11.61 -1.49 14.72
N ASN A 104 12.23 -0.30 14.71
CA ASN A 104 13.07 0.18 13.61
C ASN A 104 14.57 0.02 13.90
N SER A 105 14.95 -0.82 14.87
CA SER A 105 16.34 -1.12 15.14
C SER A 105 17.03 -1.82 13.96
N ARG A 106 18.34 -1.63 13.88
CA ARG A 106 19.18 -2.26 12.83
C ARG A 106 19.14 -3.80 12.93
N GLU A 107 19.17 -4.32 14.15
CA GLU A 107 19.05 -5.75 14.43
C GLU A 107 17.74 -6.32 13.93
N ASN A 108 16.62 -5.62 14.17
CA ASN A 108 15.32 -6.03 13.69
C ASN A 108 15.24 -5.94 12.15
N CYS A 109 15.80 -4.90 11.55
CA CYS A 109 15.89 -4.75 10.09
C CYS A 109 16.53 -5.99 9.45
N ARG A 110 17.71 -6.37 9.92
CA ARG A 110 18.45 -7.53 9.41
C ARG A 110 17.69 -8.83 9.62
N ARG A 111 17.18 -9.05 10.83
CA ARG A 111 16.39 -10.22 11.19
C ARG A 111 15.14 -10.38 10.30
N CYS A 112 14.44 -9.29 10.07
CA CYS A 112 13.25 -9.29 9.20
C CYS A 112 13.61 -9.56 7.74
N CYS A 113 14.70 -9.00 7.22
CA CYS A 113 15.19 -9.27 5.87
C CYS A 113 15.52 -10.76 5.68
N GLU A 114 16.31 -11.34 6.57
CA GLU A 114 16.70 -12.74 6.52
C GLU A 114 15.48 -13.67 6.64
N GLY A 115 14.54 -13.35 7.53
CA GLY A 115 13.29 -14.07 7.66
C GLY A 115 12.42 -14.00 6.39
N ALA A 116 12.32 -12.83 5.76
CA ALA A 116 11.57 -12.66 4.51
C ALA A 116 12.20 -13.43 3.34
N LEU A 117 13.55 -13.44 3.22
CA LEU A 117 14.26 -14.25 2.22
C LEU A 117 13.93 -15.74 2.35
N GLN A 118 13.91 -16.26 3.59
CA GLN A 118 13.58 -17.65 3.89
C GLN A 118 12.11 -17.97 3.54
N ARG A 119 11.15 -17.14 3.97
CA ARG A 119 9.72 -17.36 3.73
C ARG A 119 9.35 -17.24 2.26
N LEU A 120 9.92 -16.23 1.57
CA LEU A 120 9.70 -16.00 0.15
C LEU A 120 10.52 -16.95 -0.75
N GLN A 121 11.46 -17.68 -0.19
CA GLN A 121 12.35 -18.60 -0.92
C GLN A 121 13.05 -17.92 -2.11
N ARG A 122 13.55 -16.71 -1.88
CA ARG A 122 14.22 -15.88 -2.88
C ARG A 122 15.66 -15.59 -2.47
N PRO A 123 16.61 -15.50 -3.43
CA PRO A 123 17.99 -15.15 -3.13
C PRO A 123 18.15 -13.67 -2.72
N SER A 124 17.24 -12.82 -3.15
CA SER A 124 17.16 -11.40 -2.81
C SER A 124 15.72 -10.93 -2.79
N LEU A 125 15.43 -9.88 -2.02
CA LEU A 125 14.14 -9.17 -2.03
C LEU A 125 14.19 -8.04 -3.06
N ASP A 126 13.17 -7.91 -3.89
CA ASP A 126 13.15 -6.84 -4.89
C ASP A 126 12.98 -5.47 -4.23
N ILE A 127 11.96 -5.30 -3.40
CA ILE A 127 11.74 -4.09 -2.61
C ILE A 127 11.51 -4.49 -1.14
N PHE A 128 12.36 -3.96 -0.27
CA PHE A 128 12.28 -4.15 1.18
C PHE A 128 11.85 -2.84 1.85
N THR A 129 10.61 -2.79 2.31
CA THR A 129 9.93 -1.55 2.75
C THR A 129 9.88 -1.47 4.26
N TYR A 130 10.45 -0.41 4.83
CA TYR A 130 10.23 -0.06 6.23
C TYR A 130 8.81 0.51 6.40
N ARG A 131 8.02 -0.10 7.29
CA ARG A 131 6.68 0.36 7.64
C ARG A 131 6.74 1.27 8.86
N GLY A 132 6.65 2.56 8.61
CA GLY A 132 6.63 3.60 9.64
C GLY A 132 5.23 3.94 10.18
N PRO A 133 5.09 5.04 10.91
CA PRO A 133 6.20 5.89 11.36
C PRO A 133 7.11 5.21 12.39
N PRO A 134 8.37 5.64 12.55
CA PRO A 134 9.23 5.19 13.63
C PRO A 134 8.59 5.43 15.00
N ASP A 135 8.85 4.54 15.96
CA ASP A 135 8.44 4.76 17.34
C ASP A 135 9.23 5.95 17.91
N PRO A 136 8.59 7.06 18.26
CA PRO A 136 9.29 8.24 18.77
C PRO A 136 9.97 8.00 20.14
N THR A 137 9.62 6.90 20.81
CA THR A 137 10.20 6.54 22.11
C THR A 137 11.39 5.59 22.01
N SER A 138 11.66 5.04 20.82
CA SER A 138 12.76 4.09 20.59
C SER A 138 14.14 4.72 20.67
N GLY A 139 14.25 6.03 20.41
CA GLY A 139 15.51 6.75 20.27
C GLY A 139 16.29 6.41 18.99
N VAL A 140 15.75 5.54 18.11
CA VAL A 140 16.37 5.17 16.83
C VAL A 140 15.81 6.05 15.71
N SER A 141 16.68 6.79 15.04
CA SER A 141 16.30 7.62 13.89
C SER A 141 16.04 6.77 12.63
N ILE A 142 15.32 7.34 11.67
CA ILE A 142 15.15 6.68 10.39
C ILE A 142 16.49 6.55 9.63
N ALA A 143 17.40 7.48 9.81
CA ALA A 143 18.74 7.44 9.23
C ALA A 143 19.53 6.22 9.72
N GLU A 144 19.51 5.96 11.04
CA GLU A 144 20.16 4.76 11.61
C GLU A 144 19.57 3.47 11.06
N THR A 145 18.25 3.41 10.93
CA THR A 145 17.54 2.29 10.28
C THR A 145 18.02 2.09 8.83
N MET A 146 18.17 3.18 8.08
CA MET A 146 18.59 3.14 6.67
C MET A 146 20.06 2.74 6.49
N GLU A 147 20.92 2.95 7.47
CA GLU A 147 22.29 2.42 7.40
C GLU A 147 22.31 0.89 7.30
N GLU A 148 21.38 0.19 7.96
CA GLU A 148 21.27 -1.26 7.80
C GLU A 148 20.73 -1.65 6.42
N CYS A 149 19.75 -0.94 5.90
CA CYS A 149 19.24 -1.15 4.53
C CYS A 149 20.36 -0.96 3.48
N LYS A 150 21.26 0.01 3.68
CA LYS A 150 22.43 0.24 2.84
C LYS A 150 23.40 -0.94 2.84
N LEU A 151 23.64 -1.56 4.01
CA LEU A 151 24.44 -2.77 4.11
C LEU A 151 23.77 -3.95 3.41
N LEU A 152 22.46 -4.14 3.59
CA LEU A 152 21.70 -5.21 2.93
C LEU A 152 21.70 -5.07 1.39
N LEU A 153 21.66 -3.82 0.86
CA LEU A 153 21.87 -3.54 -0.56
C LEU A 153 23.27 -3.96 -1.03
N ALA A 154 24.30 -3.58 -0.27
CA ALA A 154 25.69 -3.91 -0.60
C ALA A 154 25.96 -5.44 -0.55
N GLU A 155 25.28 -6.15 0.34
CA GLU A 155 25.31 -7.61 0.44
C GLU A 155 24.49 -8.31 -0.69
N GLY A 156 23.70 -7.56 -1.47
CA GLY A 156 22.82 -8.11 -2.50
C GLY A 156 21.59 -8.84 -1.95
N LYS A 157 21.28 -8.70 -0.65
CA LYS A 157 20.10 -9.30 -0.02
C LYS A 157 18.81 -8.59 -0.40
N ILE A 158 18.88 -7.30 -0.69
CA ILE A 158 17.76 -6.51 -1.20
C ILE A 158 18.20 -5.77 -2.46
N ARG A 159 17.26 -5.45 -3.37
CA ARG A 159 17.52 -4.74 -4.63
C ARG A 159 17.05 -3.30 -4.60
N GLY A 160 16.12 -2.96 -3.72
CA GLY A 160 15.61 -1.62 -3.52
C GLY A 160 15.04 -1.43 -2.13
N VAL A 161 15.10 -0.20 -1.65
CA VAL A 161 14.59 0.22 -0.33
C VAL A 161 13.26 0.94 -0.52
N GLY A 162 12.27 0.58 0.28
CA GLY A 162 11.00 1.27 0.37
C GLY A 162 10.74 1.86 1.75
N LEU A 163 9.85 2.84 1.79
CA LEU A 163 9.29 3.42 3.00
C LEU A 163 7.76 3.38 2.93
N SER A 164 7.09 3.35 4.06
CA SER A 164 5.62 3.42 4.10
C SER A 164 5.17 4.26 5.30
N GLU A 165 4.21 5.18 5.07
CA GLU A 165 3.57 6.00 6.11
C GLU A 165 4.57 6.80 6.97
N VAL A 166 5.58 7.39 6.33
CA VAL A 166 6.57 8.28 6.93
C VAL A 166 6.37 9.73 6.46
N SER A 167 6.85 10.72 7.22
CA SER A 167 6.73 12.14 6.85
C SER A 167 7.65 12.51 5.68
N ALA A 168 7.40 13.66 5.05
CA ALA A 168 8.27 14.20 4.00
C ALA A 168 9.72 14.45 4.50
N GLU A 169 9.87 14.88 5.76
CA GLU A 169 11.17 15.06 6.41
C GLU A 169 11.89 13.72 6.55
N GLN A 170 11.18 12.69 7.03
CA GLN A 170 11.73 11.34 7.17
C GLN A 170 12.10 10.71 5.82
N ILE A 171 11.36 11.00 4.74
CA ILE A 171 11.73 10.58 3.38
C ILE A 171 13.06 11.21 2.99
N ARG A 172 13.24 12.52 3.23
CA ARG A 172 14.50 13.23 2.92
C ARG A 172 15.66 12.72 3.76
N GLU A 173 15.44 12.51 5.06
CA GLU A 173 16.43 11.95 5.97
C GLU A 173 16.88 10.55 5.51
N ALA A 174 15.95 9.67 5.18
CA ALA A 174 16.25 8.34 4.66
C ALA A 174 17.00 8.39 3.32
N ALA A 175 16.56 9.25 2.39
CA ALA A 175 17.16 9.39 1.07
C ALA A 175 18.59 9.98 1.13
N ALA A 176 18.94 10.71 2.17
CA ALA A 176 20.31 11.17 2.40
C ALA A 176 21.29 10.04 2.76
N VAL A 177 20.79 8.90 3.26
CA VAL A 177 21.60 7.73 3.65
C VAL A 177 21.68 6.69 2.55
N VAL A 178 20.55 6.38 1.90
CA VAL A 178 20.42 5.33 0.90
C VAL A 178 19.40 5.71 -0.16
N PRO A 179 19.60 5.37 -1.45
CA PRO A 179 18.59 5.62 -2.47
C PRO A 179 17.26 4.92 -2.14
N ILE A 180 16.18 5.69 -2.04
CA ILE A 180 14.84 5.16 -1.82
C ILE A 180 14.18 4.89 -3.18
N SER A 181 13.68 3.68 -3.38
CA SER A 181 13.04 3.27 -4.62
C SER A 181 11.55 3.57 -4.64
N VAL A 182 10.87 3.33 -3.51
CA VAL A 182 9.42 3.51 -3.43
C VAL A 182 8.99 4.09 -2.09
N VAL A 183 7.88 4.84 -2.10
CA VAL A 183 7.09 5.16 -0.91
C VAL A 183 5.72 4.53 -1.08
N GLU A 184 5.34 3.65 -0.15
CA GLU A 184 4.01 3.04 -0.11
C GLU A 184 3.09 3.92 0.73
N GLN A 185 2.06 4.51 0.07
CA GLN A 185 1.20 5.52 0.65
C GLN A 185 -0.27 5.27 0.29
N GLU A 186 -1.20 5.50 1.23
CA GLU A 186 -2.63 5.47 0.89
C GLU A 186 -2.94 6.62 -0.07
N TRP A 187 -3.41 6.28 -1.28
CA TRP A 187 -3.80 7.29 -2.27
C TRP A 187 -4.98 6.81 -3.10
N SER A 188 -6.04 7.58 -3.07
CA SER A 188 -7.30 7.32 -3.77
C SER A 188 -8.11 8.60 -3.87
N LEU A 189 -9.23 8.57 -4.58
CA LEU A 189 -10.20 9.68 -4.57
C LEU A 189 -10.70 10.06 -3.17
N PHE A 190 -10.66 9.12 -2.20
CA PHE A 190 -11.05 9.37 -0.81
C PHE A 190 -9.89 9.78 0.10
N THR A 191 -8.64 9.66 -0.36
CA THR A 191 -7.45 9.94 0.44
C THR A 191 -6.46 10.70 -0.42
N ARG A 192 -6.40 12.01 -0.26
CA ARG A 192 -5.59 12.91 -1.08
C ARG A 192 -4.60 13.75 -0.26
N ASP A 193 -4.56 13.55 1.04
CA ASP A 193 -3.71 14.26 2.01
C ASP A 193 -2.21 14.15 1.71
N ALA A 194 -1.76 13.03 1.11
CA ALA A 194 -0.38 12.86 0.68
C ALA A 194 0.05 13.80 -0.47
N GLU A 195 -0.92 14.41 -1.20
CA GLU A 195 -0.64 15.32 -2.32
C GLU A 195 0.00 16.62 -1.86
N GLU A 196 -0.13 17.00 -0.60
CA GLU A 196 0.43 18.25 -0.06
C GLU A 196 1.95 18.20 0.05
N GLU A 197 2.52 17.14 0.60
CA GLU A 197 3.96 17.06 0.93
C GLU A 197 4.62 15.78 0.43
N ILE A 198 3.99 14.61 0.64
CA ILE A 198 4.61 13.31 0.38
C ILE A 198 4.87 13.12 -1.12
N ILE A 199 3.85 13.31 -1.95
CA ILE A 199 3.94 13.11 -3.39
C ILE A 199 4.96 14.08 -4.03
N PRO A 200 4.93 15.40 -3.73
CA PRO A 200 5.95 16.34 -4.22
C PRO A 200 7.37 15.93 -3.82
N THR A 201 7.57 15.51 -2.54
CA THR A 201 8.88 15.07 -2.05
C THR A 201 9.36 13.81 -2.77
N CYS A 202 8.49 12.84 -2.99
CA CYS A 202 8.84 11.64 -3.75
C CYS A 202 9.29 12.00 -5.17
N ARG A 203 8.58 12.88 -5.86
CA ARG A 203 8.91 13.30 -7.22
C ARG A 203 10.21 14.07 -7.30
N GLU A 204 10.47 14.96 -6.36
CA GLU A 204 11.75 15.70 -6.25
C GLU A 204 12.93 14.74 -6.13
N LEU A 205 12.76 13.63 -5.39
CA LEU A 205 13.80 12.65 -5.14
C LEU A 205 13.80 11.46 -6.13
N GLY A 206 12.94 11.47 -7.15
CA GLY A 206 12.85 10.39 -8.13
C GLY A 206 12.33 9.07 -7.56
N ILE A 207 11.50 9.13 -6.52
CA ILE A 207 10.95 7.98 -5.81
C ILE A 207 9.57 7.63 -6.39
N SER A 208 9.33 6.36 -6.67
CA SER A 208 8.03 5.87 -7.12
C SER A 208 7.04 5.70 -5.95
N ILE A 209 5.74 5.75 -6.26
CA ILE A 209 4.67 5.70 -5.27
C ILE A 209 3.87 4.40 -5.46
N LEU A 210 3.89 3.52 -4.44
CA LEU A 210 2.98 2.39 -4.36
C LEU A 210 1.68 2.86 -3.68
N ALA A 211 0.63 3.07 -4.49
CA ALA A 211 -0.65 3.56 -3.97
C ALA A 211 -1.48 2.40 -3.40
N TYR A 212 -1.49 2.25 -2.08
CA TYR A 212 -2.33 1.24 -1.43
C TYR A 212 -3.74 1.74 -1.15
N SER A 213 -4.68 0.80 -0.93
CA SER A 213 -6.12 1.08 -0.78
C SER A 213 -6.70 2.01 -1.88
N PRO A 214 -6.32 1.85 -3.16
CA PRO A 214 -6.73 2.78 -4.22
C PRO A 214 -8.23 2.80 -4.47
N LEU A 215 -8.95 1.81 -3.95
CA LEU A 215 -10.42 1.70 -3.97
C LEU A 215 -11.09 2.04 -2.63
N GLY A 216 -10.39 2.71 -1.71
CA GLY A 216 -10.92 3.09 -0.39
C GLY A 216 -11.41 1.87 0.39
N ARG A 217 -10.65 0.77 0.37
CA ARG A 217 -11.02 -0.52 0.98
C ARG A 217 -12.34 -1.11 0.49
N GLY A 218 -12.73 -0.79 -0.75
CA GLY A 218 -13.91 -1.28 -1.41
C GLY A 218 -15.09 -0.30 -1.46
N ILE A 219 -15.07 0.82 -0.75
CA ILE A 219 -16.17 1.83 -0.81
C ILE A 219 -16.29 2.39 -2.24
N LEU A 220 -15.18 2.75 -2.86
CA LEU A 220 -15.12 3.34 -4.21
C LEU A 220 -15.54 2.38 -5.34
N THR A 221 -15.82 1.11 -5.05
CA THR A 221 -16.37 0.19 -6.04
C THR A 221 -17.87 0.39 -6.26
N GLY A 222 -18.56 0.98 -5.26
CA GLY A 222 -20.01 1.11 -5.25
C GLY A 222 -20.77 -0.20 -4.96
N ALA A 223 -20.07 -1.33 -4.81
CA ALA A 223 -20.67 -2.63 -4.51
C ALA A 223 -21.10 -2.76 -3.03
N LEU A 224 -20.40 -2.08 -2.13
CA LEU A 224 -20.72 -2.06 -0.72
C LEU A 224 -21.69 -0.90 -0.42
N ARG A 225 -22.93 -1.24 -0.08
CA ARG A 225 -24.01 -0.27 0.17
C ARG A 225 -24.43 -0.18 1.64
N SER A 226 -24.05 -1.18 2.46
CA SER A 226 -24.29 -1.22 3.90
C SER A 226 -23.16 -1.97 4.59
N VAL A 227 -22.80 -1.56 5.80
CA VAL A 227 -21.84 -2.28 6.66
C VAL A 227 -22.33 -3.69 7.00
N ASP A 228 -23.66 -3.95 6.93
CA ASP A 228 -24.25 -5.27 7.17
C ASP A 228 -23.91 -6.30 6.09
N GLN A 229 -23.42 -5.86 4.93
CA GLN A 229 -22.86 -6.75 3.91
C GLN A 229 -21.49 -7.32 4.31
N LEU A 230 -20.84 -6.72 5.31
CA LEU A 230 -19.57 -7.18 5.87
C LEU A 230 -19.83 -8.18 7.00
N GLN A 231 -19.00 -9.21 7.06
CA GLN A 231 -19.04 -10.15 8.18
C GLN A 231 -18.71 -9.42 9.49
N GLU A 232 -19.23 -9.93 10.61
CA GLU A 232 -19.06 -9.31 11.92
C GLU A 232 -17.59 -9.19 12.36
N ALA A 233 -16.74 -10.13 11.94
CA ALA A 233 -15.32 -10.14 12.24
C ALA A 233 -14.48 -9.21 11.34
N ASP A 234 -15.07 -8.63 10.27
CA ASP A 234 -14.36 -7.76 9.33
C ASP A 234 -13.94 -6.46 10.02
N PHE A 235 -12.65 -6.10 9.93
CA PHE A 235 -12.11 -4.90 10.57
C PHE A 235 -12.75 -3.60 10.06
N ARG A 236 -13.23 -3.59 8.84
CA ARG A 236 -13.92 -2.43 8.25
C ARG A 236 -15.20 -2.10 9.01
N ARG A 237 -15.89 -3.13 9.57
CA ARG A 237 -17.09 -2.97 10.38
C ARG A 237 -16.78 -2.48 11.81
N LYS A 238 -15.58 -2.82 12.33
CA LYS A 238 -15.26 -2.61 13.77
C LYS A 238 -14.35 -1.42 14.05
N ALA A 239 -13.53 -1.03 13.07
CA ALA A 239 -12.44 -0.11 13.35
C ALA A 239 -12.09 0.75 12.12
N ASN A 240 -13.11 1.29 11.44
CA ASN A 240 -12.86 2.18 10.31
C ASN A 240 -13.87 3.33 10.25
N PRO A 241 -13.48 4.56 10.65
CA PRO A 241 -14.37 5.71 10.73
C PRO A 241 -15.10 6.05 9.42
N ARG A 242 -14.52 5.71 8.25
CA ARG A 242 -15.20 5.88 6.96
C ARG A 242 -16.37 4.95 6.77
N PHE A 243 -16.31 3.73 7.34
CA PHE A 243 -17.39 2.76 7.28
C PHE A 243 -18.49 3.09 8.30
N ASP A 244 -18.15 3.74 9.43
CA ASP A 244 -19.14 4.27 10.36
C ASP A 244 -19.98 5.40 9.74
N ASN A 245 -19.45 6.05 8.68
CA ASN A 245 -20.12 7.10 7.91
C ASN A 245 -20.38 6.67 6.45
N LEU A 246 -20.60 5.38 6.23
CA LEU A 246 -20.73 4.83 4.88
C LEU A 246 -21.85 5.48 4.08
N ASP A 247 -23.02 5.74 4.70
CA ASP A 247 -24.17 6.38 4.11
C ASP A 247 -23.85 7.78 3.52
N LYS A 248 -23.08 8.58 4.25
CA LYS A 248 -22.62 9.90 3.80
C LYS A 248 -21.62 9.78 2.64
N ASN A 249 -20.69 8.84 2.74
CA ASN A 249 -19.66 8.61 1.71
C ASN A 249 -20.27 8.01 0.43
N LEU A 250 -21.36 7.26 0.52
CA LEU A 250 -22.04 6.69 -0.64
C LEU A 250 -22.63 7.75 -1.58
N VAL A 251 -22.97 8.93 -1.08
CA VAL A 251 -23.41 10.05 -1.93
C VAL A 251 -22.31 10.42 -2.95
N LEU A 252 -21.03 10.41 -2.52
CA LEU A 252 -19.88 10.69 -3.39
C LEU A 252 -19.66 9.53 -4.37
N VAL A 253 -19.82 8.29 -3.91
CA VAL A 253 -19.72 7.10 -4.76
C VAL A 253 -20.81 7.07 -5.84
N ASP A 254 -22.01 7.51 -5.55
CA ASP A 254 -23.11 7.58 -6.53
C ASP A 254 -22.83 8.62 -7.63
N ARG A 255 -22.21 9.75 -7.28
CA ARG A 255 -21.70 10.71 -8.27
C ARG A 255 -20.64 10.09 -9.16
N LEU A 256 -19.69 9.36 -8.55
CA LEU A 256 -18.63 8.65 -9.27
C LEU A 256 -19.23 7.56 -10.19
N ALA A 257 -20.25 6.84 -9.74
CA ALA A 257 -20.94 5.82 -10.54
C ALA A 257 -21.63 6.40 -11.78
N ALA A 258 -22.24 7.58 -11.67
CA ALA A 258 -22.82 8.29 -12.80
C ALA A 258 -21.76 8.67 -13.86
N LEU A 259 -20.57 9.09 -13.41
CA LEU A 259 -19.43 9.37 -14.31
C LEU A 259 -18.93 8.10 -14.99
N ALA A 260 -18.79 7.01 -14.24
CA ALA A 260 -18.36 5.71 -14.76
C ALA A 260 -19.32 5.18 -15.83
N GLN A 261 -20.63 5.31 -15.61
CA GLN A 261 -21.65 4.92 -16.58
C GLN A 261 -21.51 5.71 -17.90
N ARG A 262 -21.31 7.03 -17.81
CA ARG A 262 -21.08 7.87 -19.03
C ARG A 262 -19.80 7.49 -19.76
N LYS A 263 -18.77 7.08 -19.01
CA LYS A 263 -17.48 6.64 -19.56
C LYS A 263 -17.52 5.23 -20.13
N GLY A 264 -18.56 4.45 -19.84
CA GLY A 264 -18.68 3.05 -20.27
C GLY A 264 -17.73 2.09 -19.52
N CYS A 265 -17.41 2.38 -18.26
CA CYS A 265 -16.59 1.55 -17.40
C CYS A 265 -17.25 1.37 -16.01
N THR A 266 -16.67 0.50 -15.16
CA THR A 266 -17.15 0.37 -13.79
C THR A 266 -16.61 1.47 -12.89
N THR A 267 -17.26 1.70 -11.74
CA THR A 267 -16.82 2.67 -10.75
C THR A 267 -15.42 2.34 -10.23
N ALA A 268 -15.12 1.05 -10.02
CA ALA A 268 -13.79 0.57 -9.62
C ALA A 268 -12.74 0.89 -10.70
N GLN A 269 -13.03 0.62 -11.97
CA GLN A 269 -12.14 0.94 -13.07
C GLN A 269 -11.88 2.44 -13.18
N LEU A 270 -12.91 3.26 -13.03
CA LEU A 270 -12.77 4.72 -13.07
C LEU A 270 -11.89 5.24 -11.93
N ALA A 271 -12.10 4.74 -10.70
CA ALA A 271 -11.30 5.11 -9.53
C ALA A 271 -9.82 4.71 -9.68
N LEU A 272 -9.54 3.51 -10.19
CA LEU A 272 -8.18 3.06 -10.47
C LEU A 272 -7.52 3.83 -11.62
N ALA A 273 -8.27 4.13 -12.69
CA ALA A 273 -7.77 4.94 -13.80
C ALA A 273 -7.39 6.35 -13.34
N TRP A 274 -8.13 6.93 -12.38
CA TRP A 274 -7.75 8.19 -11.75
C TRP A 274 -6.40 8.07 -11.04
N VAL A 275 -6.15 7.03 -10.24
CA VAL A 275 -4.85 6.82 -9.57
C VAL A 275 -3.74 6.64 -10.60
N LEU A 276 -3.95 5.81 -11.65
CA LEU A 276 -2.98 5.59 -12.73
C LEU A 276 -2.65 6.88 -13.50
N SER A 277 -3.60 7.82 -13.59
CA SER A 277 -3.42 9.08 -14.29
C SER A 277 -2.55 10.09 -13.53
N ARG A 278 -2.28 9.82 -12.25
CA ARG A 278 -1.50 10.75 -11.40
C ARG A 278 -0.03 10.86 -11.78
N GLY A 279 0.51 9.94 -12.57
CA GLY A 279 1.89 10.02 -13.08
C GLY A 279 2.46 8.65 -13.46
N PRO A 280 3.52 8.60 -14.25
CA PRO A 280 4.20 7.35 -14.60
C PRO A 280 4.94 6.72 -13.40
N ASP A 281 5.16 7.49 -12.36
CA ASP A 281 5.77 7.15 -11.07
C ASP A 281 4.80 6.46 -10.08
N VAL A 282 3.51 6.30 -10.45
CA VAL A 282 2.46 5.81 -9.56
C VAL A 282 2.06 4.38 -9.92
N PHE A 283 2.07 3.49 -8.92
CA PHE A 283 1.79 2.07 -9.03
C PHE A 283 0.69 1.68 -8.03
N PRO A 284 -0.60 1.72 -8.43
CA PRO A 284 -1.67 1.24 -7.55
C PRO A 284 -1.56 -0.27 -7.31
N ILE A 285 -1.83 -0.67 -6.06
CA ILE A 285 -1.77 -2.07 -5.61
C ILE A 285 -3.11 -2.53 -5.03
N PRO A 286 -4.21 -2.54 -5.83
CA PRO A 286 -5.49 -3.04 -5.36
C PRO A 286 -5.40 -4.51 -4.98
N GLY A 287 -5.95 -4.87 -3.81
CA GLY A 287 -6.14 -6.26 -3.38
C GLY A 287 -7.57 -6.73 -3.63
N THR A 288 -7.74 -8.02 -3.92
CA THR A 288 -9.04 -8.67 -4.03
C THR A 288 -8.94 -10.15 -3.64
N ARG A 289 -10.08 -10.79 -3.41
CA ARG A 289 -10.20 -12.24 -3.19
C ARG A 289 -10.97 -12.94 -4.30
N SER A 290 -11.21 -12.26 -5.42
CA SER A 290 -12.03 -12.73 -6.52
C SER A 290 -11.34 -12.52 -7.86
N ILE A 291 -11.31 -13.55 -8.69
CA ILE A 291 -10.81 -13.48 -10.08
C ILE A 291 -11.60 -12.43 -10.87
N ARG A 292 -12.92 -12.40 -10.71
CA ARG A 292 -13.76 -11.39 -11.37
C ARG A 292 -13.32 -9.96 -11.05
N ASN A 293 -13.10 -9.67 -9.76
CA ASN A 293 -12.67 -8.34 -9.35
C ASN A 293 -11.22 -8.04 -9.76
N LEU A 294 -10.37 -9.06 -9.83
CA LEU A 294 -9.02 -8.93 -10.37
C LEU A 294 -9.07 -8.48 -11.84
N GLU A 295 -9.85 -9.18 -12.68
CA GLU A 295 -10.02 -8.87 -14.09
C GLU A 295 -10.66 -7.48 -14.29
N GLU A 296 -11.63 -7.13 -13.46
CA GLU A 296 -12.23 -5.79 -13.43
C GLU A 296 -11.20 -4.71 -13.11
N ASN A 297 -10.41 -4.90 -12.04
CA ASN A 297 -9.35 -3.96 -11.63
C ASN A 297 -8.32 -3.76 -12.75
N LEU A 298 -7.87 -4.86 -13.38
CA LEU A 298 -6.91 -4.81 -14.47
C LEU A 298 -7.45 -4.09 -15.70
N GLY A 299 -8.75 -4.18 -15.95
CA GLY A 299 -9.43 -3.44 -17.02
C GLY A 299 -9.32 -1.92 -16.88
N SER A 300 -8.99 -1.39 -15.70
CA SER A 300 -8.76 0.05 -15.49
C SER A 300 -7.62 0.62 -16.33
N ALA A 301 -6.64 -0.20 -16.70
CA ALA A 301 -5.52 0.20 -17.56
C ALA A 301 -5.95 0.63 -18.98
N ALA A 302 -7.13 0.22 -19.44
CA ALA A 302 -7.69 0.61 -20.71
C ALA A 302 -8.54 1.90 -20.65
N VAL A 303 -8.79 2.42 -19.44
CA VAL A 303 -9.62 3.63 -19.25
C VAL A 303 -8.72 4.86 -19.31
N SER A 304 -8.81 5.59 -20.42
CA SER A 304 -8.11 6.87 -20.59
C SER A 304 -8.98 8.02 -20.08
N LEU A 305 -8.40 8.95 -19.34
CA LEU A 305 -9.09 10.12 -18.78
C LEU A 305 -8.53 11.41 -19.39
N SER A 306 -9.41 12.27 -19.92
CA SER A 306 -9.05 13.61 -20.33
C SER A 306 -8.87 14.53 -19.11
N GLN A 307 -8.24 15.69 -19.30
CA GLN A 307 -8.09 16.69 -18.24
C GLN A 307 -9.44 17.23 -17.76
N GLU A 308 -10.45 17.27 -18.60
CA GLU A 308 -11.81 17.66 -18.24
C GLU A 308 -12.47 16.59 -17.35
N GLU A 309 -12.38 15.32 -17.75
CA GLU A 309 -12.89 14.19 -16.96
C GLU A 309 -12.20 14.09 -15.60
N LEU A 310 -10.88 14.34 -15.52
CA LEU A 310 -10.15 14.37 -14.26
C LEU A 310 -10.69 15.47 -13.32
N ARG A 311 -10.93 16.67 -13.85
CA ARG A 311 -11.51 17.78 -13.06
C ARG A 311 -12.93 17.45 -12.60
N GLU A 312 -13.74 16.83 -13.47
CA GLU A 312 -15.09 16.41 -13.14
C GLU A 312 -15.10 15.33 -12.04
N LEU A 313 -14.19 14.36 -12.11
CA LEU A 313 -14.01 13.32 -11.08
C LEU A 313 -13.62 13.93 -9.72
N GLU A 314 -12.68 14.85 -9.71
CA GLU A 314 -12.22 15.50 -8.49
C GLU A 314 -13.30 16.41 -7.88
N ALA A 315 -14.10 17.06 -8.72
CA ALA A 315 -15.25 17.85 -8.28
C ALA A 315 -16.41 16.97 -7.76
N ALA A 316 -16.56 15.75 -8.27
CA ALA A 316 -17.58 14.81 -7.80
C ALA A 316 -17.24 14.21 -6.43
N VAL A 317 -15.95 14.12 -6.10
CA VAL A 317 -15.43 13.56 -4.83
C VAL A 317 -14.47 14.57 -4.19
N PRO A 318 -14.95 15.71 -3.68
CA PRO A 318 -14.09 16.69 -3.00
C PRO A 318 -13.55 16.09 -1.69
N PRO A 319 -12.25 16.25 -1.37
CA PRO A 319 -11.64 15.66 -0.17
C PRO A 319 -12.30 16.09 1.14
N ASP A 320 -12.77 17.33 1.23
CA ASP A 320 -13.45 17.92 2.40
C ASP A 320 -14.86 17.36 2.64
N GLN A 321 -15.46 16.68 1.66
CA GLN A 321 -16.74 15.99 1.80
C GLN A 321 -16.60 14.52 2.21
N VAL A 322 -15.39 13.96 2.21
CA VAL A 322 -15.15 12.58 2.68
C VAL A 322 -15.21 12.54 4.20
N VAL A 323 -16.15 11.78 4.75
CA VAL A 323 -16.39 11.73 6.19
C VAL A 323 -15.68 10.53 6.83
N GLY A 324 -14.91 10.82 7.88
CA GLY A 324 -14.17 9.83 8.68
C GLY A 324 -12.71 9.67 8.26
N ASP A 325 -11.86 9.45 9.27
CA ASP A 325 -10.44 9.21 9.09
C ASP A 325 -10.16 7.83 8.47
N ARG A 326 -8.96 7.65 7.92
CA ARG A 326 -8.48 6.37 7.34
C ARG A 326 -8.40 5.26 8.39
N TYR A 327 -8.03 5.63 9.61
CA TYR A 327 -7.85 4.76 10.76
C TYR A 327 -8.45 5.38 12.02
N PRO A 328 -8.81 4.57 13.03
CA PRO A 328 -9.26 5.09 14.33
C PRO A 328 -8.18 5.92 15.03
N HIS A 329 -6.93 5.60 14.76
CA HIS A 329 -5.76 6.29 15.30
C HIS A 329 -4.82 6.66 14.16
N MET A 330 -4.78 7.93 13.81
CA MET A 330 -3.92 8.46 12.73
C MET A 330 -2.43 8.45 13.10
N SER A 331 -2.08 8.12 14.35
CA SER A 331 -0.69 7.99 14.82
C SER A 331 0.14 6.94 14.07
N ILE A 332 -0.51 5.97 13.42
CA ILE A 332 0.16 4.93 12.62
C ILE A 332 0.40 5.37 11.16
N THR A 333 0.19 6.62 10.85
CA THR A 333 0.34 7.22 9.52
C THR A 333 1.37 8.35 9.57
N PHE A 334 1.73 8.87 8.40
CA PHE A 334 2.63 10.04 8.31
C PHE A 334 2.10 11.28 9.05
N HIS A 335 0.80 11.42 9.27
CA HIS A 335 0.23 12.46 10.14
C HIS A 335 0.70 12.31 11.59
N GLY A 336 0.80 11.08 12.09
CA GLY A 336 1.36 10.80 13.40
C GLY A 336 2.83 11.17 13.48
N ALA A 337 3.61 10.84 12.46
CA ALA A 337 5.01 11.22 12.35
C ALA A 337 5.19 12.75 12.35
N LYS A 338 4.40 13.47 11.55
CA LYS A 338 4.41 14.94 11.49
C LYS A 338 4.07 15.59 12.84
N LYS A 339 3.07 15.07 13.55
CA LYS A 339 2.69 15.55 14.88
C LYS A 339 3.78 15.28 15.92
N ALA A 340 4.45 14.14 15.86
CA ALA A 340 5.55 13.80 16.76
C ALA A 340 6.77 14.72 16.53
N ALA A 341 7.13 14.99 15.27
CA ALA A 341 8.20 15.90 14.91
C ALA A 341 7.93 17.34 15.38
N ALA A 342 6.71 17.84 15.19
CA ALA A 342 6.30 19.16 15.66
C ALA A 342 6.35 19.28 17.19
N ALA A 343 5.98 18.24 17.93
CA ALA A 343 6.07 18.22 19.39
C ALA A 343 7.53 18.25 19.88
N ALA A 344 8.43 17.52 19.21
CA ALA A 344 9.86 17.50 19.52
C ALA A 344 10.52 18.87 19.28
N SER A 345 10.19 19.53 18.16
CA SER A 345 10.72 20.86 17.83
C SER A 345 10.17 21.98 18.71
N ALA A 346 8.99 21.81 19.30
CA ALA A 346 8.38 22.78 20.23
C ALA A 346 8.92 22.69 21.66
N GLY A 347 9.85 21.78 21.98
CA GLY A 347 10.44 21.62 23.31
C GLY A 347 9.45 21.16 24.39
N ALA A 348 8.34 20.55 24.03
CA ALA A 348 7.38 20.00 24.98
C ALA A 348 7.96 18.74 25.64
N ALA A 349 8.33 18.86 26.92
CA ALA A 349 8.68 17.72 27.74
C ALA A 349 7.53 16.70 27.75
N PRO A 350 7.80 15.37 27.74
CA PRO A 350 6.75 14.36 27.75
C PRO A 350 5.90 14.55 29.03
N ALA A 351 4.57 14.68 28.83
CA ALA A 351 3.63 14.76 29.93
C ALA A 351 3.80 13.51 30.82
N ALA A 352 4.09 13.74 32.08
CA ALA A 352 4.23 12.69 33.08
C ALA A 352 2.95 11.85 33.12
N LYS A 353 3.12 10.55 33.04
CA LYS A 353 2.04 9.57 33.19
C LYS A 353 1.49 9.68 34.63
N HIS A 354 0.21 9.91 34.76
CA HIS A 354 -0.59 9.55 35.92
C HIS A 354 -1.57 8.45 35.53
#